data_170449702d092316e13295a9b5cf563b
#
_entry.id   170449702d092316e13295a9b5cf563b
#
_cell.length_a   1.000
_cell.length_b   1.000
_cell.length_c   1.000
_cell.angle_alpha   90.00
_cell.angle_beta   90.00
_cell.angle_gamma   90.00
#
_symmetry.space_group_name_H-M   'P 1'
#
loop_
_entity.id
_entity.type
_entity.pdbx_description
1 polymer ?
#
loop_
_entity_poly.entity_id
_entity_poly.type
_entity_poly.pdbx_seq_one_letter_code
_entity_poly.pdbx_strand_id
1 'polypeptide(L)'
;KGEYDEGQSEKRVLPIVGDCVVEYLKHGNQQKFIAFAVSVSHAEELQRQFMAAGIIVNLYTYKQADAEREASIAEFRKRDSFIRGLISIEVLTRGFDVADVGVLILARPLRSSLAVHLQMIGRALRTADGKTEATILCHSGNCVRFWADMLDFFENGASELDDGKRREKKKAEKKDRKPVKCPKCFAVHAPAPTCPQCGFMHPKSSHIVHEAGELKAIENGGAASRDEKQDVYAQLRHIALERGY
;
A
#
# COMPACT_ATOMS: atom_id res chain seq x y z
N LYS A 1 1.85 19.63 -2.82
CA LYS A 1 1.72 18.50 -3.78
C LYS A 1 1.31 17.30 -2.94
N GLY A 2 0.05 16.83 -3.06
CA GLY A 2 -0.50 15.78 -2.22
C GLY A 2 -0.06 14.38 -2.65
N GLU A 3 -0.33 13.39 -1.80
CA GLU A 3 -0.23 11.97 -2.12
C GLU A 3 -1.17 11.59 -3.28
N TYR A 4 -1.01 10.39 -3.82
CA TYR A 4 -1.92 9.88 -4.85
C TYR A 4 -3.36 9.85 -4.32
N ASP A 5 -4.29 10.24 -5.18
CA ASP A 5 -5.71 10.00 -4.93
C ASP A 5 -5.98 8.50 -4.87
N GLU A 6 -6.71 8.03 -3.84
CA GLU A 6 -6.96 6.61 -3.62
C GLU A 6 -7.59 5.94 -4.84
N GLY A 7 -8.56 6.58 -5.50
CA GLY A 7 -9.22 6.04 -6.68
C GLY A 7 -8.35 6.03 -7.94
N GLN A 8 -7.36 6.93 -8.05
CA GLN A 8 -6.38 6.91 -9.13
C GLN A 8 -5.27 5.91 -8.85
N SER A 9 -4.89 5.73 -7.58
CA SER A 9 -3.92 4.74 -7.15
C SER A 9 -4.45 3.34 -7.37
N GLU A 10 -5.71 3.07 -7.02
CA GLU A 10 -6.37 1.79 -7.29
C GLU A 10 -6.29 1.39 -8.77
N LYS A 11 -6.54 2.33 -9.69
CA LYS A 11 -6.54 2.05 -11.12
C LYS A 11 -5.15 1.86 -11.75
N ARG A 12 -4.11 2.47 -11.16
CA ARG A 12 -2.74 2.48 -11.73
C ARG A 12 -1.80 1.47 -11.10
N VAL A 13 -2.05 1.06 -9.88
CA VAL A 13 -1.13 0.21 -9.10
C VAL A 13 -1.54 -1.25 -9.15
N LEU A 14 -2.82 -1.52 -9.33
CA LEU A 14 -3.33 -2.88 -9.37
C LEU A 14 -2.76 -3.77 -10.50
N PRO A 15 -2.35 -3.23 -11.67
CA PRO A 15 -1.66 -4.04 -12.68
C PRO A 15 -0.20 -4.38 -12.35
N ILE A 16 0.41 -3.72 -11.33
CA ILE A 16 1.87 -3.79 -11.08
C ILE A 16 2.17 -4.49 -9.74
N VAL A 17 1.15 -4.82 -8.97
CA VAL A 17 1.34 -5.53 -7.70
C VAL A 17 1.70 -6.96 -8.00
N GLY A 18 2.98 -7.28 -7.91
CA GLY A 18 3.47 -8.66 -7.91
C GLY A 18 2.77 -9.47 -6.82
N ASP A 19 2.80 -10.78 -6.92
CA ASP A 19 2.13 -11.68 -5.99
C ASP A 19 2.73 -11.55 -4.57
N CYS A 20 2.08 -10.74 -3.74
CA CYS A 20 2.50 -10.51 -2.35
C CYS A 20 2.57 -11.81 -1.55
N VAL A 21 1.72 -12.78 -1.86
CA VAL A 21 1.68 -14.08 -1.18
C VAL A 21 2.87 -14.93 -1.60
N VAL A 22 3.14 -15.03 -2.90
CA VAL A 22 4.27 -15.80 -3.41
C VAL A 22 5.59 -15.27 -2.88
N GLU A 23 5.79 -13.95 -2.91
CA GLU A 23 7.02 -13.33 -2.41
C GLU A 23 7.17 -13.48 -0.90
N TYR A 24 6.06 -13.39 -0.14
CA TYR A 24 6.09 -13.68 1.29
C TYR A 24 6.44 -15.15 1.57
N LEU A 25 5.90 -16.09 0.81
CA LEU A 25 6.23 -17.52 0.98
C LEU A 25 7.71 -17.82 0.65
N LYS A 26 8.28 -17.11 -0.33
CA LYS A 26 9.70 -17.26 -0.71
C LYS A 26 10.65 -16.64 0.31
N HIS A 27 10.33 -15.46 0.83
CA HIS A 27 11.27 -14.61 1.56
C HIS A 27 10.88 -14.32 3.01
N GLY A 28 9.65 -14.60 3.39
CA GLY A 28 9.11 -14.19 4.70
C GLY A 28 9.43 -15.16 5.84
N ASN A 29 9.96 -16.35 5.56
CA ASN A 29 10.35 -17.37 6.57
C ASN A 29 9.28 -17.59 7.64
N GLN A 30 8.00 -17.50 7.27
CA GLN A 30 6.85 -17.59 8.19
C GLN A 30 6.86 -16.57 9.34
N GLN A 31 7.66 -15.53 9.25
CA GLN A 31 7.71 -14.46 10.24
C GLN A 31 6.42 -13.63 10.21
N LYS A 32 6.13 -12.96 11.32
CA LYS A 32 5.05 -11.99 11.36
C LYS A 32 5.28 -10.86 10.38
N PHE A 33 4.22 -10.42 9.72
CA PHE A 33 4.32 -9.33 8.75
C PHE A 33 3.25 -8.25 8.92
N ILE A 34 3.56 -7.07 8.40
CA ILE A 34 2.61 -6.00 8.16
C ILE A 34 2.55 -5.74 6.66
N ALA A 35 1.35 -5.64 6.10
CA ALA A 35 1.13 -5.23 4.72
C ALA A 35 0.40 -3.88 4.67
N PHE A 36 0.91 -2.96 3.86
CA PHE A 36 0.25 -1.68 3.61
C PHE A 36 -0.43 -1.69 2.25
N ALA A 37 -1.76 -1.65 2.27
CA ALA A 37 -2.61 -1.63 1.08
C ALA A 37 -3.04 -0.20 0.71
N VAL A 38 -3.51 -0.01 -0.53
CA VAL A 38 -3.96 1.29 -1.05
C VAL A 38 -5.34 1.67 -0.51
N SER A 39 -6.26 0.69 -0.51
CA SER A 39 -7.68 0.87 -0.18
C SER A 39 -8.20 -0.31 0.61
N VAL A 40 -9.43 -0.18 1.11
CA VAL A 40 -10.10 -1.28 1.84
C VAL A 40 -10.30 -2.48 0.93
N SER A 41 -10.76 -2.27 -0.31
CA SER A 41 -10.96 -3.35 -1.27
C SER A 41 -9.65 -4.09 -1.60
N HIS A 42 -8.54 -3.36 -1.72
CA HIS A 42 -7.22 -3.97 -1.90
C HIS A 42 -6.79 -4.76 -0.65
N ALA A 43 -7.03 -4.25 0.54
CA ALA A 43 -6.73 -4.94 1.79
C ALA A 43 -7.55 -6.23 1.95
N GLU A 44 -8.84 -6.19 1.61
CA GLU A 44 -9.74 -7.34 1.61
C GLU A 44 -9.30 -8.41 0.61
N GLU A 45 -8.86 -8.01 -0.59
CA GLU A 45 -8.35 -8.93 -1.60
C GLU A 45 -7.02 -9.58 -1.17
N LEU A 46 -6.08 -8.81 -0.61
CA LEU A 46 -4.86 -9.37 -0.03
C LEU A 46 -5.18 -10.36 1.10
N GLN A 47 -6.11 -10.03 1.98
CA GLN A 47 -6.56 -10.95 3.02
C GLN A 47 -7.08 -12.26 2.43
N ARG A 48 -7.95 -12.18 1.43
CA ARG A 48 -8.50 -13.35 0.74
C ARG A 48 -7.39 -14.24 0.16
N GLN A 49 -6.38 -13.65 -0.47
CA GLN A 49 -5.25 -14.37 -1.06
C GLN A 49 -4.38 -15.05 0.00
N PHE A 50 -4.03 -14.35 1.09
CA PHE A 50 -3.26 -14.93 2.18
C PHE A 50 -4.03 -16.06 2.87
N MET A 51 -5.32 -15.87 3.15
CA MET A 51 -6.17 -16.91 3.73
C MET A 51 -6.29 -18.13 2.83
N ALA A 52 -6.40 -17.95 1.51
CA ALA A 52 -6.41 -19.05 0.53
C ALA A 52 -5.07 -19.83 0.52
N ALA A 53 -3.97 -19.19 0.86
CA ALA A 53 -2.66 -19.81 1.04
C ALA A 53 -2.46 -20.42 2.45
N GLY A 54 -3.49 -20.44 3.30
CA GLY A 54 -3.42 -20.98 4.66
C GLY A 54 -2.74 -20.07 5.68
N ILE A 55 -2.54 -18.79 5.35
CA ILE A 55 -1.89 -17.81 6.23
C ILE A 55 -2.97 -16.94 6.87
N ILE A 56 -3.10 -17.03 8.20
CA ILE A 56 -4.09 -16.28 8.95
C ILE A 56 -3.64 -14.83 9.07
N VAL A 57 -4.46 -13.91 8.56
CA VAL A 57 -4.21 -12.48 8.57
C VAL A 57 -5.47 -11.70 8.97
N ASN A 58 -5.27 -10.60 9.68
CA ASN A 58 -6.34 -9.70 10.05
C ASN A 58 -6.22 -8.37 9.29
N LEU A 59 -7.36 -7.75 9.05
CA LEU A 59 -7.44 -6.37 8.58
C LEU A 59 -7.30 -5.41 9.76
N TYR A 60 -6.72 -4.25 9.49
CA TYR A 60 -6.69 -3.10 10.38
C TYR A 60 -7.10 -1.87 9.58
N THR A 61 -8.39 -1.56 9.60
CA THR A 61 -8.98 -0.50 8.79
C THR A 61 -9.95 0.34 9.63
N TYR A 62 -10.24 1.56 9.17
CA TYR A 62 -11.20 2.45 9.82
C TYR A 62 -12.65 1.93 9.79
N LYS A 63 -12.95 0.88 9.01
CA LYS A 63 -14.29 0.27 8.97
C LYS A 63 -14.58 -0.62 10.19
N GLN A 64 -13.55 -1.06 10.89
CA GLN A 64 -13.71 -1.89 12.08
C GLN A 64 -13.94 -1.02 13.31
N ALA A 65 -14.71 -1.54 14.26
CA ALA A 65 -14.86 -0.91 15.58
C ALA A 65 -13.52 -0.85 16.32
N ASP A 66 -13.31 0.16 17.16
CA ASP A 66 -12.06 0.35 17.90
C ASP A 66 -11.72 -0.89 18.75
N ALA A 67 -12.71 -1.48 19.42
CA ALA A 67 -12.53 -2.68 20.21
C ALA A 67 -12.04 -3.90 19.39
N GLU A 68 -12.53 -4.05 18.16
CA GLU A 68 -12.10 -5.12 17.26
C GLU A 68 -10.65 -4.90 16.81
N ARG A 69 -10.28 -3.64 16.50
CA ARG A 69 -8.91 -3.29 16.14
C ARG A 69 -7.94 -3.55 17.29
N GLU A 70 -8.31 -3.16 18.51
CA GLU A 70 -7.50 -3.39 19.70
C GLU A 70 -7.35 -4.87 19.99
N ALA A 71 -8.41 -5.66 19.89
CA ALA A 71 -8.38 -7.10 20.05
C ALA A 71 -7.46 -7.78 19.02
N SER A 72 -7.53 -7.35 17.74
CA SER A 72 -6.66 -7.85 16.67
C SER A 72 -5.18 -7.55 16.96
N ILE A 73 -4.86 -6.34 17.42
CA ILE A 73 -3.48 -5.98 17.79
C ILE A 73 -3.02 -6.78 19.02
N ALA A 74 -3.87 -6.91 20.03
CA ALA A 74 -3.55 -7.64 21.25
C ALA A 74 -3.24 -9.11 20.95
N GLU A 75 -4.02 -9.74 20.07
CA GLU A 75 -3.76 -11.10 19.61
C GLU A 75 -2.48 -11.18 18.78
N PHE A 76 -2.31 -10.29 17.80
CA PHE A 76 -1.11 -10.27 16.94
C PHE A 76 0.18 -10.03 17.73
N ARG A 77 0.11 -9.32 18.87
CA ARG A 77 1.27 -9.05 19.74
C ARG A 77 1.79 -10.30 20.46
N LYS A 78 0.94 -11.30 20.70
CA LYS A 78 1.37 -12.52 21.38
C LYS A 78 2.45 -13.23 20.57
N ARG A 79 3.50 -13.72 21.22
CA ARG A 79 4.60 -14.41 20.57
C ARG A 79 4.15 -15.68 19.81
N ASP A 80 3.19 -16.38 20.37
CA ASP A 80 2.56 -17.60 19.86
C ASP A 80 1.26 -17.35 19.08
N SER A 81 1.04 -16.11 18.63
CA SER A 81 -0.14 -15.75 17.85
C SER A 81 -0.30 -16.63 16.61
N PHE A 82 -1.53 -17.06 16.36
CA PHE A 82 -1.90 -17.72 15.12
C PHE A 82 -2.04 -16.72 13.95
N ILE A 83 -2.20 -15.41 14.23
CA ILE A 83 -2.23 -14.36 13.23
C ILE A 83 -0.80 -14.11 12.77
N ARG A 84 -0.53 -14.33 11.49
CA ARG A 84 0.78 -14.09 10.87
C ARG A 84 0.93 -12.71 10.28
N GLY A 85 -0.17 -12.07 9.87
CA GLY A 85 -0.10 -10.77 9.23
C GLY A 85 -1.21 -9.81 9.66
N LEU A 86 -0.87 -8.52 9.65
CA LEU A 86 -1.85 -7.42 9.68
C LEU A 86 -1.79 -6.66 8.37
N ILE A 87 -2.95 -6.44 7.76
CA ILE A 87 -3.09 -5.67 6.54
C ILE A 87 -3.76 -4.34 6.87
N SER A 88 -3.08 -3.23 6.62
CA SER A 88 -3.56 -1.89 6.93
C SER A 88 -3.52 -0.97 5.70
N ILE A 89 -4.44 -0.02 5.64
CA ILE A 89 -4.45 1.04 4.63
C ILE A 89 -3.80 2.33 5.13
N GLU A 90 -3.65 2.47 6.44
CA GLU A 90 -3.02 3.61 7.08
C GLU A 90 -1.73 3.20 7.76
N VAL A 91 -0.84 4.18 7.91
CA VAL A 91 0.33 3.96 8.76
C VAL A 91 -0.17 3.78 10.19
N LEU A 92 0.05 2.60 10.75
CA LEU A 92 -0.33 2.22 12.11
C LEU A 92 0.29 3.20 13.12
N THR A 93 -0.40 4.34 13.40
CA THR A 93 0.23 5.49 14.05
C THR A 93 0.09 5.49 15.57
N ARG A 94 -1.02 5.03 16.13
CA ARG A 94 -1.25 5.05 17.58
C ARG A 94 -1.41 3.64 18.14
N GLY A 95 -0.74 3.37 19.26
CA GLY A 95 -0.91 2.13 20.02
C GLY A 95 -0.34 0.86 19.36
N PHE A 96 0.15 0.96 18.13
CA PHE A 96 0.75 -0.19 17.45
C PHE A 96 2.22 -0.32 17.85
N ASP A 97 2.47 -1.19 18.80
CA ASP A 97 3.81 -1.58 19.24
C ASP A 97 3.94 -3.11 19.20
N VAL A 98 4.42 -3.62 18.07
CA VAL A 98 4.71 -5.04 17.86
C VAL A 98 6.13 -5.11 17.29
N ALA A 99 7.08 -5.51 18.14
CA ALA A 99 8.51 -5.46 17.81
C ALA A 99 8.97 -6.67 16.98
N ASP A 100 8.29 -7.81 17.10
CA ASP A 100 8.62 -9.09 16.46
C ASP A 100 8.15 -9.22 14.99
N VAL A 101 7.74 -8.12 14.38
CA VAL A 101 7.42 -8.06 12.95
C VAL A 101 8.70 -8.16 12.13
N GLY A 102 8.90 -9.30 11.45
CA GLY A 102 10.09 -9.57 10.64
C GLY A 102 9.95 -9.20 9.17
N VAL A 103 8.72 -9.06 8.66
CA VAL A 103 8.46 -8.77 7.24
C VAL A 103 7.55 -7.57 7.08
N LEU A 104 7.87 -6.72 6.11
CA LEU A 104 7.06 -5.59 5.69
C LEU A 104 6.70 -5.73 4.21
N ILE A 105 5.41 -5.68 3.90
CA ILE A 105 4.89 -5.72 2.52
C ILE A 105 4.39 -4.34 2.16
N LEU A 106 5.07 -3.68 1.23
CA LEU A 106 4.72 -2.35 0.75
C LEU A 106 3.93 -2.48 -0.57
N ALA A 107 2.62 -2.62 -0.47
CA ALA A 107 1.71 -2.66 -1.62
C ALA A 107 1.00 -1.32 -1.88
N ARG A 108 1.35 -0.28 -1.12
CA ARG A 108 0.83 1.09 -1.26
C ARG A 108 1.91 2.00 -1.85
N PRO A 109 1.75 2.51 -3.09
CA PRO A 109 2.67 3.49 -3.65
C PRO A 109 2.50 4.84 -2.97
N LEU A 110 3.62 5.50 -2.74
CA LEU A 110 3.70 6.85 -2.22
C LEU A 110 4.26 7.77 -3.29
N ARG A 111 3.67 8.97 -3.43
CA ARG A 111 4.10 9.94 -4.45
C ARG A 111 5.35 10.72 -4.03
N SER A 112 5.35 11.26 -2.82
CA SER A 112 6.36 12.22 -2.38
C SER A 112 6.62 12.23 -0.87
N SER A 113 5.96 11.40 -0.09
CA SER A 113 6.10 11.43 1.37
C SER A 113 7.16 10.44 1.86
N LEU A 114 8.41 10.89 1.94
CA LEU A 114 9.48 10.15 2.60
C LEU A 114 9.13 9.84 4.07
N ALA A 115 8.54 10.79 4.78
CA ALA A 115 8.17 10.60 6.19
C ALA A 115 7.19 9.42 6.38
N VAL A 116 6.18 9.29 5.51
CA VAL A 116 5.26 8.14 5.55
C VAL A 116 5.99 6.84 5.22
N HIS A 117 6.90 6.87 4.23
CA HIS A 117 7.72 5.71 3.89
C HIS A 117 8.59 5.24 5.06
N LEU A 118 9.29 6.15 5.70
CA LEU A 118 10.11 5.87 6.88
C LEU A 118 9.27 5.36 8.06
N GLN A 119 8.07 5.91 8.27
CA GLN A 119 7.15 5.42 9.30
C GLN A 119 6.69 3.98 9.02
N MET A 120 6.41 3.65 7.76
CA MET A 120 6.07 2.27 7.37
C MET A 120 7.24 1.31 7.63
N ILE A 121 8.43 1.65 7.16
CA ILE A 121 9.65 0.84 7.35
C ILE A 121 9.97 0.70 8.85
N GLY A 122 9.85 1.77 9.62
CA GLY A 122 10.09 1.78 11.04
C GLY A 122 9.22 0.80 11.84
N ARG A 123 8.11 0.30 11.28
CA ARG A 123 7.31 -0.75 11.92
C ARG A 123 8.02 -2.11 11.91
N ALA A 124 8.83 -2.39 10.91
CA ALA A 124 9.59 -3.63 10.81
C ALA A 124 11.02 -3.50 11.37
N LEU A 125 11.56 -2.29 11.51
CA LEU A 125 12.94 -2.09 12.01
C LEU A 125 13.05 -2.10 13.55
N ARG A 126 11.96 -2.31 14.27
CA ARG A 126 12.00 -2.41 15.73
C ARG A 126 12.78 -3.64 16.16
N THR A 127 13.55 -3.47 17.22
CA THR A 127 14.33 -4.56 17.82
C THR A 127 13.44 -5.45 18.68
N ALA A 128 13.65 -6.76 18.57
CA ALA A 128 13.02 -7.78 19.41
C ALA A 128 14.03 -8.90 19.69
N ASP A 129 13.80 -9.65 20.76
CA ASP A 129 14.64 -10.78 21.11
C ASP A 129 14.69 -11.82 20.00
N GLY A 130 15.91 -12.13 19.52
CA GLY A 130 16.17 -13.08 18.44
C GLY A 130 15.91 -12.54 17.03
N LYS A 131 15.54 -11.28 16.89
CA LYS A 131 15.36 -10.63 15.59
C LYS A 131 16.64 -9.87 15.22
N THR A 132 17.32 -10.29 14.17
CA THR A 132 18.56 -9.70 13.66
C THR A 132 18.34 -8.86 12.41
N GLU A 133 17.25 -9.11 11.67
CA GLU A 133 16.98 -8.47 10.39
C GLU A 133 15.47 -8.29 10.16
N ALA A 134 15.13 -7.47 9.19
CA ALA A 134 13.76 -7.33 8.69
C ALA A 134 13.77 -7.34 7.16
N THR A 135 12.86 -8.10 6.57
CA THR A 135 12.69 -8.21 5.12
C THR A 135 11.62 -7.21 4.65
N ILE A 136 11.96 -6.42 3.63
CA ILE A 136 11.02 -5.46 3.03
C ILE A 136 10.68 -5.92 1.61
N LEU A 137 9.43 -6.36 1.41
CA LEU A 137 8.89 -6.76 0.12
C LEU A 137 8.18 -5.54 -0.51
N CYS A 138 8.85 -4.88 -1.44
CA CYS A 138 8.38 -3.62 -2.00
C CYS A 138 7.71 -3.81 -3.36
N HIS A 139 6.38 -4.01 -3.35
CA HIS A 139 5.55 -4.14 -4.56
C HIS A 139 5.14 -2.78 -5.15
N SER A 140 5.39 -1.69 -4.43
CA SER A 140 4.94 -0.35 -4.80
C SER A 140 6.01 0.53 -5.46
N GLY A 141 7.25 0.04 -5.58
CA GLY A 141 8.39 0.81 -6.07
C GLY A 141 8.87 1.92 -5.13
N ASN A 142 8.33 2.00 -3.92
CA ASN A 142 8.72 3.04 -2.94
C ASN A 142 10.19 2.96 -2.57
N CYS A 143 10.73 1.73 -2.38
CA CYS A 143 12.12 1.55 -2.01
C CYS A 143 13.09 2.11 -3.06
N VAL A 144 12.78 1.94 -4.34
CA VAL A 144 13.58 2.52 -5.43
C VAL A 144 13.40 4.04 -5.47
N ARG A 145 12.16 4.51 -5.34
CA ARG A 145 11.83 5.94 -5.41
C ARG A 145 12.51 6.76 -4.32
N PHE A 146 12.49 6.28 -3.09
CA PHE A 146 13.02 7.00 -1.93
C PHE A 146 14.42 6.53 -1.52
N TRP A 147 15.11 5.73 -2.36
CA TRP A 147 16.37 5.12 -1.98
C TRP A 147 17.41 6.12 -1.48
N ALA A 148 17.70 7.14 -2.26
CA ALA A 148 18.70 8.15 -1.91
C ALA A 148 18.31 8.94 -0.65
N ASP A 149 17.05 9.39 -0.58
CA ASP A 149 16.54 10.17 0.55
C ASP A 149 16.52 9.34 1.85
N MET A 150 16.22 8.03 1.73
CA MET A 150 16.21 7.12 2.85
C MET A 150 17.63 6.85 3.37
N LEU A 151 18.61 6.65 2.50
CA LEU A 151 20.02 6.50 2.90
C LEU A 151 20.52 7.75 3.58
N ASP A 152 20.28 8.93 3.00
CA ASP A 152 20.66 10.21 3.60
C ASP A 152 20.04 10.38 4.99
N PHE A 153 18.76 10.02 5.15
CA PHE A 153 18.10 10.06 6.46
C PHE A 153 18.77 9.13 7.49
N PHE A 154 19.14 7.91 7.11
CA PHE A 154 19.78 6.96 8.03
C PHE A 154 21.24 7.34 8.37
N GLU A 155 21.93 8.01 7.46
CA GLU A 155 23.30 8.45 7.67
C GLU A 155 23.40 9.79 8.41
N ASN A 156 22.56 10.75 8.05
CA ASN A 156 22.68 12.14 8.50
C ASN A 156 21.50 12.59 9.39
N GLY A 157 20.44 11.79 9.51
CA GLY A 157 19.24 12.17 10.24
C GLY A 157 18.31 13.08 9.46
N ALA A 158 17.31 13.66 10.14
CA ALA A 158 16.38 14.61 9.53
C ALA A 158 17.06 15.97 9.35
N SER A 159 17.16 16.46 8.11
CA SER A 159 17.74 17.78 7.80
C SER A 159 16.88 18.94 8.29
N GLU A 160 15.57 18.76 8.33
CA GLU A 160 14.61 19.76 8.83
C GLU A 160 13.53 19.07 9.68
N LEU A 161 13.26 19.64 10.85
CA LEU A 161 12.09 19.26 11.65
C LEU A 161 10.89 20.09 11.17
N ASP A 162 9.76 19.43 10.92
CA ASP A 162 8.49 20.10 10.63
C ASP A 162 8.10 20.94 11.85
N ASP A 163 7.96 22.26 11.67
CA ASP A 163 7.58 23.21 12.73
C ASP A 163 6.12 23.05 13.21
N GLY A 164 5.42 22.04 12.70
CA GLY A 164 4.02 21.73 13.04
C GLY A 164 3.02 22.75 12.54
N LYS A 165 3.44 23.80 11.82
CA LYS A 165 2.52 24.74 11.20
C LYS A 165 1.80 24.03 10.06
N ARG A 166 0.52 23.74 10.27
CA ARG A 166 -0.38 23.25 9.21
C ARG A 166 -0.34 24.26 8.07
N ARG A 167 0.34 23.92 6.97
CA ARG A 167 0.13 24.64 5.70
C ARG A 167 -1.36 24.52 5.41
N GLU A 168 -2.08 25.65 5.39
CA GLU A 168 -3.49 25.67 5.03
C GLU A 168 -3.63 24.96 3.68
N LYS A 169 -4.26 23.79 3.69
CA LYS A 169 -4.62 23.11 2.47
C LYS A 169 -5.62 24.03 1.77
N LYS A 170 -5.21 24.70 0.69
CA LYS A 170 -6.15 25.32 -0.23
C LYS A 170 -7.20 24.25 -0.51
N LYS A 171 -8.46 24.52 -0.08
CA LYS A 171 -9.59 23.63 -0.40
C LYS A 171 -9.54 23.40 -1.90
N ALA A 172 -9.25 22.16 -2.31
CA ALA A 172 -9.36 21.81 -3.71
C ALA A 172 -10.79 22.12 -4.12
N GLU A 173 -10.97 22.96 -5.13
CA GLU A 173 -12.29 23.21 -5.71
C GLU A 173 -12.90 21.83 -6.02
N LYS A 174 -14.10 21.60 -5.50
CA LYS A 174 -14.84 20.37 -5.80
C LYS A 174 -15.04 20.35 -7.31
N LYS A 175 -14.26 19.56 -8.03
CA LYS A 175 -14.51 19.30 -9.44
C LYS A 175 -15.91 18.75 -9.56
N ASP A 176 -16.76 19.41 -10.34
CA ASP A 176 -18.10 18.94 -10.64
C ASP A 176 -18.00 17.50 -11.16
N ARG A 177 -18.67 16.60 -10.45
CA ARG A 177 -18.66 15.18 -10.83
C ARG A 177 -19.41 15.04 -12.14
N LYS A 178 -18.73 14.51 -13.16
CA LYS A 178 -19.34 14.28 -14.47
C LYS A 178 -20.58 13.40 -14.32
N PRO A 179 -21.69 13.71 -15.00
CA PRO A 179 -22.89 12.91 -14.96
C PRO A 179 -22.64 11.49 -15.49
N VAL A 180 -23.38 10.51 -14.96
CA VAL A 180 -23.27 9.10 -15.31
C VAL A 180 -24.51 8.68 -16.08
N LYS A 181 -24.34 7.91 -17.17
CA LYS A 181 -25.43 7.32 -17.93
C LYS A 181 -25.76 5.94 -17.37
N CYS A 182 -27.00 5.70 -17.00
CA CYS A 182 -27.45 4.40 -16.51
C CYS A 182 -27.41 3.36 -17.64
N PRO A 183 -26.78 2.18 -17.46
CA PRO A 183 -26.73 1.15 -18.49
C PRO A 183 -28.09 0.45 -18.73
N LYS A 184 -29.03 0.54 -17.80
CA LYS A 184 -30.35 -0.12 -17.89
C LYS A 184 -31.40 0.77 -18.57
N CYS A 185 -31.55 2.03 -18.15
CA CYS A 185 -32.60 2.91 -18.67
C CYS A 185 -32.07 4.09 -19.48
N PHE A 186 -30.77 4.20 -19.64
CA PHE A 186 -30.03 5.25 -20.35
C PHE A 186 -30.22 6.69 -19.80
N ALA A 187 -30.91 6.84 -18.67
CA ALA A 187 -31.04 8.13 -18.00
C ALA A 187 -29.66 8.65 -17.58
N VAL A 188 -29.44 9.95 -17.78
CA VAL A 188 -28.24 10.65 -17.35
C VAL A 188 -28.54 11.33 -16.00
N HIS A 189 -27.73 11.04 -14.98
CA HIS A 189 -27.93 11.58 -13.64
C HIS A 189 -26.60 11.85 -12.94
N ALA A 190 -26.64 12.59 -11.83
CA ALA A 190 -25.47 12.77 -10.99
C ALA A 190 -24.96 11.41 -10.47
N PRO A 191 -23.62 11.23 -10.26
CA PRO A 191 -23.06 9.99 -9.74
C PRO A 191 -23.74 9.60 -8.42
N ALA A 192 -24.44 8.46 -8.44
CA ALA A 192 -25.11 7.88 -7.30
C ALA A 192 -24.97 6.36 -7.33
N PRO A 193 -24.99 5.68 -6.16
CA PRO A 193 -24.90 4.22 -6.10
C PRO A 193 -26.06 3.52 -6.82
N THR A 194 -27.20 4.20 -6.89
CA THR A 194 -28.44 3.68 -7.48
C THR A 194 -29.01 4.68 -8.47
N CYS A 195 -29.45 4.22 -9.63
CA CYS A 195 -30.11 5.08 -10.61
C CYS A 195 -31.44 5.60 -10.05
N PRO A 196 -31.66 6.93 -9.99
CA PRO A 196 -32.88 7.48 -9.43
C PRO A 196 -34.15 7.18 -10.27
N GLN A 197 -33.95 6.83 -11.53
CA GLN A 197 -35.07 6.60 -12.46
C GLN A 197 -35.56 5.13 -12.47
N CYS A 198 -34.66 4.14 -12.41
CA CYS A 198 -35.01 2.73 -12.56
C CYS A 198 -34.52 1.83 -11.42
N GLY A 199 -33.91 2.37 -10.39
CA GLY A 199 -33.41 1.61 -9.25
C GLY A 199 -32.21 0.71 -9.56
N PHE A 200 -31.61 0.81 -10.76
CA PHE A 200 -30.44 0.00 -11.11
C PHE A 200 -29.25 0.36 -10.20
N MET A 201 -28.71 -0.65 -9.52
CA MET A 201 -27.53 -0.51 -8.69
C MET A 201 -26.28 -0.53 -9.56
N HIS A 202 -25.55 0.61 -9.60
CA HIS A 202 -24.28 0.67 -10.33
C HIS A 202 -23.26 -0.23 -9.64
N PRO A 203 -22.64 -1.19 -10.36
CA PRO A 203 -21.58 -2.00 -9.78
C PRO A 203 -20.45 -1.09 -9.28
N LYS A 204 -20.01 -1.30 -8.07
CA LYS A 204 -18.78 -0.69 -7.60
C LYS A 204 -17.66 -1.29 -8.45
N SER A 205 -17.09 -0.48 -9.33
CA SER A 205 -15.98 -0.92 -10.18
C SER A 205 -14.70 -0.99 -9.35
N SER A 206 -14.54 -2.06 -8.61
CA SER A 206 -13.23 -2.48 -8.10
C SER A 206 -12.71 -3.57 -9.05
N HIS A 207 -12.17 -3.17 -10.19
CA HIS A 207 -11.40 -4.08 -11.02
C HIS A 207 -9.98 -4.15 -10.47
N ILE A 208 -9.81 -4.96 -9.44
CA ILE A 208 -8.47 -5.36 -8.99
C ILE A 208 -8.00 -6.41 -10.00
N VAL A 209 -7.12 -6.01 -10.89
CA VAL A 209 -6.43 -6.92 -11.80
C VAL A 209 -5.15 -7.35 -11.11
N HIS A 210 -5.04 -8.65 -10.85
CA HIS A 210 -3.84 -9.25 -10.30
C HIS A 210 -2.89 -9.58 -11.45
N GLU A 211 -1.67 -9.04 -11.41
CA GLU A 211 -0.59 -9.45 -12.31
C GLU A 211 0.50 -10.13 -11.49
N ALA A 212 0.94 -11.31 -11.95
CA ALA A 212 2.07 -12.00 -11.36
C ALA A 212 3.37 -11.27 -11.69
N GLY A 213 4.22 -11.07 -10.68
CA GLY A 213 5.53 -10.44 -10.86
C GLY A 213 6.53 -10.98 -9.85
N GLU A 214 7.80 -11.00 -10.22
CA GLU A 214 8.90 -11.38 -9.33
C GLU A 214 9.58 -10.13 -8.76
N LEU A 215 9.91 -10.17 -7.46
CA LEU A 215 10.77 -9.19 -6.84
C LEU A 215 12.24 -9.58 -7.04
N LYS A 216 13.08 -8.61 -7.38
CA LYS A 216 14.54 -8.78 -7.41
C LYS A 216 15.14 -8.14 -6.17
N ALA A 217 16.11 -8.83 -5.53
CA ALA A 217 16.84 -8.26 -4.42
C ALA A 217 17.62 -7.01 -4.88
N ILE A 218 17.54 -5.95 -4.07
CA ILE A 218 18.39 -4.77 -4.24
C ILE A 218 19.66 -5.08 -3.45
N GLU A 219 20.71 -5.53 -4.16
CA GLU A 219 22.01 -5.79 -3.56
C GLU A 219 22.75 -4.48 -3.36
N ASN A 220 23.21 -4.29 -2.13
CA ASN A 220 24.19 -3.28 -1.66
C ASN A 220 24.38 -2.05 -2.55
N GLY A 221 23.57 -1.04 -2.38
CA GLY A 221 23.92 0.37 -2.62
C GLY A 221 24.36 0.76 -4.04
N GLY A 222 24.31 -0.12 -4.99
CA GLY A 222 24.54 0.22 -6.38
C GLY A 222 23.40 1.11 -6.87
N ALA A 223 23.62 2.43 -6.96
CA ALA A 223 22.70 3.29 -7.68
C ALA A 223 22.48 2.67 -9.05
N ALA A 224 21.23 2.35 -9.39
CA ALA A 224 20.88 1.85 -10.71
C ALA A 224 21.59 2.69 -11.76
N SER A 225 22.32 2.07 -12.67
CA SER A 225 23.09 2.77 -13.70
C SER A 225 22.15 3.67 -14.53
N ARG A 226 22.72 4.67 -15.18
CA ARG A 226 21.92 5.56 -16.02
C ARG A 226 21.18 4.77 -17.11
N ASP A 227 21.78 3.68 -17.58
CA ASP A 227 21.22 2.80 -18.61
C ASP A 227 20.08 1.95 -18.08
N GLU A 228 20.18 1.36 -16.86
CA GLU A 228 19.08 0.64 -16.22
C GLU A 228 17.88 1.56 -15.94
N LYS A 229 18.13 2.81 -15.54
CA LYS A 229 17.07 3.82 -15.38
C LYS A 229 16.40 4.15 -16.71
N GLN A 230 17.19 4.21 -17.78
CA GLN A 230 16.71 4.52 -19.11
C GLN A 230 15.88 3.38 -19.70
N ASP A 231 16.26 2.12 -19.44
CA ASP A 231 15.49 0.93 -19.83
C ASP A 231 14.13 0.84 -19.11
N VAL A 232 14.12 1.09 -17.80
CA VAL A 232 12.86 1.18 -17.05
C VAL A 232 11.98 2.32 -17.55
N TYR A 233 12.56 3.48 -17.87
CA TYR A 233 11.83 4.61 -18.47
C TYR A 233 11.29 4.28 -19.87
N ALA A 234 12.06 3.57 -20.69
CA ALA A 234 11.64 3.12 -22.01
C ALA A 234 10.48 2.12 -21.94
N GLN A 235 10.55 1.16 -21.03
CA GLN A 235 9.47 0.21 -20.77
C GLN A 235 8.20 0.90 -20.28
N LEU A 236 8.30 1.82 -19.32
CA LEU A 236 7.16 2.58 -18.83
C LEU A 236 6.54 3.46 -19.92
N ARG A 237 7.35 4.06 -20.78
CA ARG A 237 6.89 4.85 -21.91
C ARG A 237 6.20 3.99 -22.97
N HIS A 238 6.72 2.79 -23.24
CA HIS A 238 6.11 1.83 -24.15
C HIS A 238 4.72 1.41 -23.68
N ILE A 239 4.61 1.02 -22.41
CA ILE A 239 3.33 0.66 -21.78
C ILE A 239 2.34 1.84 -21.81
N ALA A 240 2.82 3.06 -21.57
CA ALA A 240 1.98 4.26 -21.64
C ALA A 240 1.45 4.51 -23.04
N LEU A 241 2.28 4.35 -24.08
CA LEU A 241 1.88 4.52 -25.48
C LEU A 241 0.93 3.42 -25.96
N GLU A 242 1.15 2.16 -25.58
CA GLU A 242 0.23 1.06 -25.90
C GLU A 242 -1.16 1.22 -25.26
N ARG A 243 -1.22 1.88 -24.11
CA ARG A 243 -2.46 2.12 -23.37
C ARG A 243 -3.11 3.48 -23.68
N GLY A 244 -2.60 4.24 -24.63
CA GLY A 244 -3.21 5.50 -25.12
C GLY A 244 -3.06 6.69 -24.14
N TYR A 245 -1.94 6.77 -23.41
CA TYR A 245 -1.59 7.89 -22.52
C TYR A 245 -0.54 8.80 -23.13
#